data_472b3833a692181740d5f8fa2c567817
#
_entry.id   472b3833a692181740d5f8fa2c567817
#
_cell.length_a   1.000
_cell.length_b   1.000
_cell.length_c   1.000
_cell.angle_alpha   90.00
_cell.angle_beta   90.00
_cell.angle_gamma   90.00
#
_symmetry.space_group_name_H-M   'P 1'
#
loop_
_entity.id
_entity.type
_entity.pdbx_description
1 polymer ?
#
loop_
_entity_poly.entity_id
_entity_poly.type
_entity_poly.pdbx_seq_one_letter_code
_entity_poly.pdbx_strand_id
1 'polypeptide(L)'
;MGVLHPTYIVGIGGSAGALNAYKGLLDGLPSQTNMAFVFVYHVHPTANTQLALILSRHTKMPVMLASNSMLIQANHVYVIPQGTDLLFERDAFRVISPRTRRNNQIDLFFISLAEAKGNRAIGIIFSGYGHDGTAGCQHLKAKGGTTFAQDVSAEVNIMPRNAQAAGCIDFVLPSDAIAKSLAKIGARVAQGCARRARMRASRKDARVAQD
;
A
#
# COMPACT_ATOMS: atom_id res chain seq x y z
N MET A 1 -21.11 -8.60 -9.88
CA MET A 1 -20.04 -7.65 -10.25
C MET A 1 -18.71 -8.34 -10.06
N GLY A 2 -17.84 -8.41 -11.08
CA GLY A 2 -16.53 -9.05 -10.94
C GLY A 2 -15.60 -8.24 -10.02
N VAL A 3 -14.74 -8.94 -9.27
CA VAL A 3 -13.73 -8.31 -8.42
C VAL A 3 -12.74 -7.54 -9.30
N LEU A 4 -12.59 -6.24 -9.07
CA LEU A 4 -11.62 -5.43 -9.78
C LEU A 4 -10.24 -5.60 -9.10
N HIS A 5 -9.35 -6.35 -9.73
CA HIS A 5 -8.00 -6.56 -9.21
C HIS A 5 -7.17 -5.27 -9.27
N PRO A 6 -6.46 -4.90 -8.20
CA PRO A 6 -5.59 -3.73 -8.20
C PRO A 6 -4.38 -3.93 -9.11
N THR A 7 -4.02 -2.87 -9.85
CA THR A 7 -2.80 -2.87 -10.65
C THR A 7 -1.56 -2.75 -9.77
N TYR A 8 -1.63 -1.93 -8.73
CA TYR A 8 -0.60 -1.79 -7.71
C TYR A 8 -1.18 -2.05 -6.32
N ILE A 9 -0.38 -2.60 -5.44
CA ILE A 9 -0.68 -2.67 -4.01
C ILE A 9 0.32 -1.82 -3.27
N VAL A 10 -0.20 -0.91 -2.45
CA VAL A 10 0.56 0.06 -1.66
C VAL A 10 0.56 -0.39 -0.21
N GLY A 11 1.68 -0.89 0.27
CA GLY A 11 1.91 -1.14 1.68
C GLY A 11 2.33 0.15 2.39
N ILE A 12 1.72 0.46 3.52
CA ILE A 12 1.93 1.69 4.27
C ILE A 12 2.32 1.31 5.69
N GLY A 13 3.59 1.56 6.02
CA GLY A 13 4.15 1.33 7.34
C GLY A 13 4.26 2.61 8.16
N GLY A 14 4.06 2.50 9.46
CA GLY A 14 4.24 3.60 10.40
C GLY A 14 3.88 3.21 11.84
N SER A 15 4.16 4.10 12.76
CA SER A 15 3.94 3.87 14.20
C SER A 15 3.60 5.20 14.90
N ALA A 16 4.33 5.59 15.93
CA ALA A 16 4.11 6.83 16.66
C ALA A 16 4.17 8.05 15.73
N GLY A 17 3.20 8.96 15.86
CA GLY A 17 3.12 10.19 15.05
C GLY A 17 2.68 9.99 13.59
N ALA A 18 2.36 8.76 13.14
CA ALA A 18 2.01 8.52 11.75
C ALA A 18 0.57 8.93 11.36
N LEU A 19 -0.30 9.15 12.34
CA LEU A 19 -1.74 9.32 12.07
C LEU A 19 -2.02 10.52 11.14
N ASN A 20 -1.37 11.65 11.36
CA ASN A 20 -1.55 12.84 10.52
C ASN A 20 -1.04 12.63 9.09
N ALA A 21 0.07 11.86 8.93
CA ALA A 21 0.57 11.49 7.62
C ALA A 21 -0.38 10.54 6.88
N TYR A 22 -1.00 9.59 7.58
CA TYR A 22 -2.02 8.70 7.01
C TYR A 22 -3.24 9.48 6.51
N LYS A 23 -3.74 10.44 7.32
CA LYS A 23 -4.84 11.32 6.92
C LYS A 23 -4.48 12.14 5.68
N GLY A 24 -3.33 12.83 5.71
CA GLY A 24 -2.86 13.65 4.59
C GLY A 24 -2.66 12.85 3.30
N LEU A 25 -2.19 11.59 3.40
CA LEU A 25 -2.12 10.69 2.26
C LEU A 25 -3.51 10.43 1.67
N LEU A 26 -4.48 10.02 2.50
CA LEU A 26 -5.82 9.66 2.04
C LEU A 26 -6.62 10.85 1.53
N ASP A 27 -6.52 12.01 2.18
CA ASP A 27 -7.15 13.27 1.74
C ASP A 27 -6.67 13.71 0.35
N GLY A 28 -5.40 13.41 0.02
CA GLY A 28 -4.80 13.74 -1.27
C GLY A 28 -5.05 12.72 -2.39
N LEU A 29 -5.66 11.55 -2.10
CA LEU A 29 -5.90 10.50 -3.09
C LEU A 29 -7.32 10.58 -3.68
N PRO A 30 -7.47 10.43 -5.03
CA PRO A 30 -8.78 10.23 -5.63
C PRO A 30 -9.35 8.85 -5.25
N SER A 31 -10.66 8.71 -5.28
CA SER A 31 -11.33 7.44 -4.98
C SER A 31 -11.11 6.34 -6.04
N GLN A 32 -10.67 6.73 -7.23
CA GLN A 32 -10.43 5.83 -8.37
C GLN A 32 -8.94 5.86 -8.73
N THR A 33 -8.15 4.99 -8.11
CA THR A 33 -6.69 4.90 -8.32
C THR A 33 -6.26 3.64 -9.07
N ASN A 34 -7.14 2.64 -9.17
CA ASN A 34 -6.80 1.27 -9.56
C ASN A 34 -5.74 0.61 -8.66
N MET A 35 -5.59 1.10 -7.44
CA MET A 35 -4.68 0.58 -6.43
C MET A 35 -5.44 0.08 -5.21
N ALA A 36 -4.79 -0.76 -4.40
CA ALA A 36 -5.21 -1.10 -3.05
C ALA A 36 -4.20 -0.54 -2.05
N PHE A 37 -4.67 -0.07 -0.91
CA PHE A 37 -3.85 0.54 0.15
C PHE A 37 -3.94 -0.30 1.41
N VAL A 38 -2.81 -0.70 1.96
CA VAL A 38 -2.74 -1.59 3.13
C VAL A 38 -1.93 -0.93 4.23
N PHE A 39 -2.61 -0.53 5.31
CA PHE A 39 -1.99 0.09 6.48
C PHE A 39 -1.55 -0.98 7.46
N VAL A 40 -0.24 -1.05 7.69
CA VAL A 40 0.41 -1.95 8.64
C VAL A 40 1.12 -1.08 9.68
N TYR A 41 0.73 -1.19 10.93
CA TYR A 41 1.21 -0.30 11.98
C TYR A 41 1.37 -1.05 13.31
N HIS A 42 2.25 -0.51 14.14
CA HIS A 42 2.48 -1.08 15.46
C HIS A 42 1.40 -0.63 16.44
N VAL A 43 0.65 -1.58 16.93
CA VAL A 43 -0.34 -1.35 18.00
C VAL A 43 -0.05 -2.25 19.16
N HIS A 44 -0.21 -1.70 20.36
CA HIS A 44 -0.21 -2.53 21.56
C HIS A 44 -1.38 -3.53 21.48
N PRO A 45 -1.18 -4.82 21.81
CA PRO A 45 -2.23 -5.84 21.66
C PRO A 45 -3.53 -5.54 22.39
N THR A 46 -3.49 -4.73 23.45
CA THR A 46 -4.66 -4.34 24.26
C THR A 46 -5.25 -2.98 23.89
N ALA A 47 -4.64 -2.24 22.93
CA ALA A 47 -5.13 -0.93 22.54
C ALA A 47 -6.33 -1.06 21.60
N ASN A 48 -7.51 -0.69 22.03
CA ASN A 48 -8.68 -0.62 21.16
C ASN A 48 -8.48 0.51 20.14
N THR A 49 -8.04 0.19 18.93
CA THR A 49 -7.77 1.20 17.91
C THR A 49 -8.96 1.35 16.96
N GLN A 50 -9.39 2.57 16.79
CA GLN A 50 -10.42 2.93 15.81
C GLN A 50 -9.79 3.41 14.49
N LEU A 51 -8.56 2.95 14.15
CA LEU A 51 -7.84 3.47 12.99
C LEU A 51 -8.66 3.33 11.70
N ALA A 52 -9.29 2.20 11.45
CA ALA A 52 -10.14 2.02 10.28
C ALA A 52 -11.28 3.04 10.24
N LEU A 53 -11.94 3.30 11.36
CA LEU A 53 -12.99 4.32 11.47
C LEU A 53 -12.45 5.75 11.27
N ILE A 54 -11.26 6.04 11.79
CA ILE A 54 -10.62 7.35 11.58
C ILE A 54 -10.29 7.52 10.09
N LEU A 55 -9.64 6.54 9.46
CA LEU A 55 -9.24 6.61 8.06
C LEU A 55 -10.44 6.70 7.11
N SER A 56 -11.58 6.06 7.43
CA SER A 56 -12.78 6.14 6.60
C SER A 56 -13.36 7.55 6.45
N ARG A 57 -13.01 8.47 7.35
CA ARG A 57 -13.41 9.88 7.26
C ARG A 57 -12.52 10.71 6.30
N HIS A 58 -11.39 10.15 5.88
CA HIS A 58 -10.37 10.80 5.04
C HIS A 58 -10.31 10.23 3.62
N THR A 59 -11.26 9.38 3.24
CA THR A 59 -11.33 8.84 1.87
C THR A 59 -12.75 8.44 1.51
N LYS A 60 -13.05 8.45 0.21
CA LYS A 60 -14.30 7.86 -0.34
C LYS A 60 -14.14 6.38 -0.70
N MET A 61 -12.94 5.82 -0.58
CA MET A 61 -12.70 4.40 -0.79
C MET A 61 -13.24 3.60 0.42
N PRO A 62 -13.80 2.40 0.22
CA PRO A 62 -14.14 1.51 1.34
C PRO A 62 -12.92 1.22 2.21
N VAL A 63 -13.07 1.34 3.54
CA VAL A 63 -12.03 1.03 4.52
C VAL A 63 -12.45 -0.17 5.35
N MET A 64 -11.62 -1.20 5.38
CA MET A 64 -11.91 -2.48 6.02
C MET A 64 -10.73 -2.99 6.86
N LEU A 65 -11.03 -3.77 7.89
CA LEU A 65 -10.01 -4.60 8.52
C LEU A 65 -9.70 -5.79 7.60
N ALA A 66 -8.41 -6.08 7.41
CA ALA A 66 -7.99 -7.25 6.66
C ALA A 66 -8.43 -8.53 7.40
N SER A 67 -8.88 -9.54 6.66
CA SER A 67 -9.22 -10.84 7.23
C SER A 67 -8.60 -11.97 6.42
N ASN A 68 -8.46 -13.13 7.04
CA ASN A 68 -7.84 -14.28 6.38
C ASN A 68 -8.58 -14.68 5.11
N SER A 69 -7.84 -14.95 4.03
CA SER A 69 -8.37 -15.31 2.70
C SER A 69 -9.21 -14.21 2.03
N MET A 70 -9.23 -12.98 2.56
CA MET A 70 -9.90 -11.84 1.92
C MET A 70 -9.15 -11.46 0.65
N LEU A 71 -9.84 -11.47 -0.49
CA LEU A 71 -9.31 -11.00 -1.77
C LEU A 71 -9.15 -9.49 -1.77
N ILE A 72 -8.00 -9.02 -2.29
CA ILE A 72 -7.71 -7.59 -2.38
C ILE A 72 -8.37 -6.99 -3.62
N GLN A 73 -9.09 -5.90 -3.44
CA GLN A 73 -9.81 -5.17 -4.48
C GLN A 73 -9.19 -3.80 -4.73
N ALA A 74 -9.22 -3.36 -5.98
CA ALA A 74 -8.80 -2.00 -6.33
C ALA A 74 -9.70 -0.95 -5.68
N ASN A 75 -9.15 0.21 -5.40
CA ASN A 75 -9.83 1.36 -4.79
C ASN A 75 -10.39 1.04 -3.38
N HIS A 76 -9.67 0.21 -2.63
CA HIS A 76 -9.99 -0.13 -1.24
C HIS A 76 -8.80 0.14 -0.32
N VAL A 77 -9.13 0.44 0.91
CA VAL A 77 -8.18 0.64 2.00
C VAL A 77 -8.35 -0.50 3.00
N TYR A 78 -7.26 -1.13 3.35
CA TYR A 78 -7.22 -2.22 4.33
C TYR A 78 -6.35 -1.83 5.51
N VAL A 79 -6.73 -2.26 6.69
CA VAL A 79 -6.01 -2.01 7.93
C VAL A 79 -5.69 -3.35 8.57
N ILE A 80 -4.45 -3.54 9.02
CA ILE A 80 -4.04 -4.76 9.73
C ILE A 80 -4.89 -4.94 10.99
N PRO A 81 -5.42 -6.15 11.27
CA PRO A 81 -6.07 -6.44 12.53
C PRO A 81 -5.09 -6.36 13.70
N GLN A 82 -5.60 -5.96 14.84
CA GLN A 82 -4.82 -5.82 16.06
C GLN A 82 -4.20 -7.15 16.51
N GLY A 83 -2.94 -7.11 16.96
CA GLY A 83 -2.27 -8.28 17.54
C GLY A 83 -1.95 -9.39 16.54
N THR A 84 -2.00 -9.09 15.25
CA THR A 84 -1.74 -10.06 14.18
C THR A 84 -0.53 -9.69 13.35
N ASP A 85 -0.02 -10.64 12.56
CA ASP A 85 0.80 -10.38 11.40
C ASP A 85 -0.06 -10.49 10.14
N LEU A 86 0.23 -9.69 9.14
CA LEU A 86 -0.45 -9.68 7.86
C LEU A 86 0.55 -10.03 6.74
N LEU A 87 0.21 -10.99 5.92
CA LEU A 87 0.95 -11.34 4.72
C LEU A 87 0.06 -11.20 3.50
N PHE A 88 0.68 -11.04 2.36
CA PHE A 88 0.01 -11.04 1.07
C PHE A 88 0.42 -12.27 0.27
N GLU A 89 -0.53 -13.15 -0.03
CA GLU A 89 -0.29 -14.40 -0.76
C GLU A 89 -1.44 -14.66 -1.76
N ARG A 90 -1.12 -15.01 -3.01
CA ARG A 90 -2.10 -15.43 -4.03
C ARG A 90 -3.30 -14.48 -4.18
N ASP A 91 -3.04 -13.17 -4.21
CA ASP A 91 -4.04 -12.09 -4.33
C ASP A 91 -4.99 -11.95 -3.13
N ALA A 92 -4.68 -12.58 -2.00
CA ALA A 92 -5.45 -12.51 -0.76
C ALA A 92 -4.56 -12.21 0.45
N PHE A 93 -5.19 -11.83 1.54
CA PHE A 93 -4.52 -11.70 2.83
C PHE A 93 -4.40 -13.05 3.53
N ARG A 94 -3.25 -13.26 4.16
CA ARG A 94 -3.06 -14.27 5.20
C ARG A 94 -2.83 -13.56 6.53
N VAL A 95 -3.72 -13.80 7.48
CA VAL A 95 -3.65 -13.23 8.84
C VAL A 95 -3.13 -14.30 9.79
N ILE A 96 -2.06 -13.99 10.52
CA ILE A 96 -1.48 -14.86 11.55
C ILE A 96 -1.80 -14.26 12.91
N SER A 97 -2.50 -15.02 13.76
CA SER A 97 -2.88 -14.61 15.11
C SER A 97 -2.55 -15.75 16.09
N PRO A 98 -1.90 -15.44 17.22
CA PRO A 98 -1.31 -14.14 17.57
C PRO A 98 -0.09 -13.82 16.70
N ARG A 99 0.33 -12.52 16.70
CA ARG A 99 1.54 -12.09 15.95
C ARG A 99 2.78 -12.87 16.41
N THR A 100 3.67 -13.16 15.49
CA THR A 100 4.85 -13.99 15.74
C THR A 100 5.95 -13.24 16.48
N ARG A 101 6.14 -11.96 16.16
CA ARG A 101 7.17 -11.09 16.77
C ARG A 101 6.63 -9.69 17.03
N ARG A 102 7.27 -8.96 17.95
CA ARG A 102 7.01 -7.54 18.15
C ARG A 102 7.74 -6.71 17.10
N ASN A 103 7.08 -5.65 16.62
CA ASN A 103 7.67 -4.61 15.77
C ASN A 103 8.39 -5.16 14.53
N ASN A 104 7.76 -6.10 13.83
CA ASN A 104 8.24 -6.68 12.58
C ASN A 104 7.10 -6.85 11.56
N GLN A 105 5.95 -6.24 11.80
CA GLN A 105 4.75 -6.41 10.99
C GLN A 105 4.90 -5.78 9.62
N ILE A 106 5.59 -4.63 9.56
CA ILE A 106 5.80 -3.88 8.32
C ILE A 106 6.75 -4.65 7.40
N ASP A 107 7.87 -5.13 7.95
CA ASP A 107 8.81 -5.96 7.20
C ASP A 107 8.15 -7.23 6.65
N LEU A 108 7.41 -7.97 7.48
CA LEU A 108 6.70 -9.18 7.07
C LEU A 108 5.74 -8.91 5.92
N PHE A 109 4.94 -7.86 6.03
CA PHE A 109 4.00 -7.50 4.97
C PHE A 109 4.72 -7.08 3.68
N PHE A 110 5.72 -6.21 3.77
CA PHE A 110 6.44 -5.70 2.61
C PHE A 110 7.22 -6.80 1.89
N ILE A 111 7.83 -7.73 2.62
CA ILE A 111 8.52 -8.89 2.03
C ILE A 111 7.54 -9.76 1.26
N SER A 112 6.41 -10.14 1.87
CA SER A 112 5.40 -10.96 1.20
C SER A 112 4.78 -10.24 -0.01
N LEU A 113 4.58 -8.93 0.08
CA LEU A 113 4.10 -8.10 -1.01
C LEU A 113 5.11 -8.02 -2.17
N ALA A 114 6.40 -7.85 -1.86
CA ALA A 114 7.47 -7.82 -2.84
C ALA A 114 7.55 -9.13 -3.64
N GLU A 115 7.49 -10.27 -2.94
CA GLU A 115 7.50 -11.59 -3.58
C GLU A 115 6.30 -11.81 -4.50
N ALA A 116 5.11 -11.38 -4.09
CA ALA A 116 3.89 -11.62 -4.84
C ALA A 116 3.67 -10.66 -6.01
N LYS A 117 4.13 -9.39 -5.91
CA LYS A 117 3.78 -8.32 -6.87
C LYS A 117 4.98 -7.71 -7.59
N GLY A 118 6.20 -7.89 -7.11
CA GLY A 118 7.41 -7.37 -7.74
C GLY A 118 7.31 -5.87 -8.04
N ASN A 119 7.46 -5.47 -9.28
CA ASN A 119 7.40 -4.08 -9.74
C ASN A 119 6.01 -3.41 -9.61
N ARG A 120 4.99 -4.15 -9.19
CA ARG A 120 3.64 -3.63 -8.88
C ARG A 120 3.42 -3.43 -7.38
N ALA A 121 4.44 -3.64 -6.58
CA ALA A 121 4.44 -3.38 -5.16
C ALA A 121 5.00 -1.97 -4.88
N ILE A 122 4.34 -1.24 -3.98
CA ILE A 122 4.79 0.06 -3.50
C ILE A 122 4.86 0.00 -1.98
N GLY A 123 5.97 0.45 -1.39
CA GLY A 123 6.14 0.57 0.05
C GLY A 123 6.27 2.03 0.47
N ILE A 124 5.61 2.41 1.56
CA ILE A 124 5.69 3.75 2.14
C ILE A 124 6.03 3.63 3.62
N ILE A 125 7.06 4.31 4.07
CA ILE A 125 7.42 4.42 5.49
C ILE A 125 7.10 5.82 5.98
N PHE A 126 6.17 5.90 6.93
CA PHE A 126 5.80 7.11 7.64
C PHE A 126 6.47 7.17 9.03
N SER A 127 6.12 8.20 9.78
CA SER A 127 6.56 8.47 11.15
C SER A 127 6.54 7.22 12.04
N GLY A 128 7.57 7.06 12.87
CA GLY A 128 7.68 5.97 13.84
C GLY A 128 9.07 5.83 14.46
N TYR A 129 9.11 5.07 15.55
CA TYR A 129 10.34 4.64 16.17
C TYR A 129 10.84 3.31 15.59
N GLY A 130 12.15 3.06 15.65
CA GLY A 130 12.77 1.80 15.27
C GLY A 130 13.10 1.72 13.79
N HIS A 131 13.17 0.51 13.27
CA HIS A 131 13.65 0.20 11.92
C HIS A 131 12.75 -0.79 11.16
N ASP A 132 11.58 -1.13 11.71
CA ASP A 132 10.64 -2.00 11.01
C ASP A 132 10.19 -1.38 9.69
N GLY A 133 10.11 -2.19 8.65
CA GLY A 133 9.88 -1.77 7.27
C GLY A 133 11.16 -1.51 6.47
N THR A 134 12.34 -1.41 7.11
CA THR A 134 13.61 -1.19 6.41
C THR A 134 14.01 -2.41 5.57
N ALA A 135 13.98 -3.62 6.16
CA ALA A 135 14.27 -4.86 5.43
C ALA A 135 13.21 -5.13 4.36
N GLY A 136 11.95 -4.81 4.65
CA GLY A 136 10.86 -4.88 3.68
C GLY A 136 11.06 -3.95 2.49
N CYS A 137 11.50 -2.70 2.69
CA CYS A 137 11.84 -1.77 1.62
C CYS A 137 13.02 -2.25 0.77
N GLN A 138 14.05 -2.84 1.39
CA GLN A 138 15.15 -3.47 0.65
C GLN A 138 14.65 -4.58 -0.27
N HIS A 139 13.75 -5.44 0.22
CA HIS A 139 13.12 -6.49 -0.56
C HIS A 139 12.26 -5.94 -1.70
N LEU A 140 11.42 -4.94 -1.42
CA LEU A 140 10.61 -4.26 -2.44
C LEU A 140 11.49 -3.73 -3.57
N LYS A 141 12.57 -3.00 -3.23
CA LYS A 141 13.50 -2.45 -4.20
C LYS A 141 14.20 -3.54 -5.01
N ALA A 142 14.66 -4.61 -4.36
CA ALA A 142 15.30 -5.75 -5.02
C ALA A 142 14.37 -6.46 -6.02
N LYS A 143 13.05 -6.44 -5.78
CA LYS A 143 12.02 -6.99 -6.70
C LYS A 143 11.49 -5.97 -7.71
N GLY A 144 12.09 -4.79 -7.81
CA GLY A 144 11.69 -3.74 -8.74
C GLY A 144 10.48 -2.91 -8.32
N GLY A 145 10.04 -3.03 -7.07
CA GLY A 145 9.01 -2.20 -6.47
C GLY A 145 9.49 -0.76 -6.24
N THR A 146 8.56 0.12 -5.90
CA THR A 146 8.85 1.54 -5.63
C THR A 146 8.70 1.83 -4.15
N THR A 147 9.62 2.59 -3.57
CA THR A 147 9.65 2.88 -2.15
C THR A 147 9.63 4.38 -1.86
N PHE A 148 8.84 4.76 -0.86
CA PHE A 148 8.72 6.14 -0.36
C PHE A 148 9.02 6.19 1.12
N ALA A 149 9.60 7.27 1.58
CA ALA A 149 9.69 7.61 3.00
C ALA A 149 9.18 9.03 3.22
N GLN A 150 8.55 9.25 4.37
CA GLN A 150 8.20 10.61 4.80
C GLN A 150 9.48 11.40 5.05
N ASP A 151 9.45 12.64 4.65
CA ASP A 151 10.54 13.61 4.84
C ASP A 151 10.62 14.15 6.28
N VAL A 152 11.22 15.30 6.46
CA VAL A 152 11.37 15.99 7.74
C VAL A 152 10.03 16.40 8.39
N SER A 153 8.92 16.30 7.69
CA SER A 153 7.56 16.52 8.23
C SER A 153 7.10 15.38 9.17
N ALA A 154 7.85 14.29 9.26
CA ALA A 154 7.55 13.20 10.18
C ALA A 154 7.68 13.66 11.64
N GLU A 155 6.62 13.48 12.43
CA GLU A 155 6.62 13.81 13.87
C GLU A 155 7.70 13.02 14.63
N VAL A 156 7.86 11.72 14.28
CA VAL A 156 8.97 10.88 14.72
C VAL A 156 9.70 10.36 13.48
N ASN A 157 10.84 10.95 13.16
CA ASN A 157 11.53 10.70 11.90
C ASN A 157 12.53 9.51 11.92
N ILE A 158 12.56 8.72 12.99
CA ILE A 158 13.54 7.63 13.17
C ILE A 158 13.33 6.53 12.15
N MET A 159 12.12 6.01 12.02
CA MET A 159 11.79 4.94 11.06
C MET A 159 12.03 5.37 9.61
N PRO A 160 11.53 6.53 9.11
CA PRO A 160 11.86 7.01 7.77
C PRO A 160 13.35 7.19 7.52
N ARG A 161 14.09 7.76 8.49
CA ARG A 161 15.54 7.97 8.38
C ARG A 161 16.33 6.67 8.32
N ASN A 162 15.97 5.66 9.10
CA ASN A 162 16.61 4.36 9.06
C ASN A 162 16.45 3.70 7.69
N ALA A 163 15.26 3.75 7.10
CA ALA A 163 15.02 3.25 5.76
C ALA A 163 15.81 4.03 4.69
N GLN A 164 15.91 5.37 4.82
CA GLN A 164 16.75 6.19 3.93
C GLN A 164 18.23 5.84 4.07
N ALA A 165 18.74 5.73 5.28
CA ALA A 165 20.15 5.39 5.55
C ALA A 165 20.53 4.01 5.00
N ALA A 166 19.59 3.07 4.95
CA ALA A 166 19.77 1.75 4.34
C ALA A 166 19.79 1.77 2.79
N GLY A 167 19.62 2.92 2.15
CA GLY A 167 19.67 3.08 0.68
C GLY A 167 18.52 2.43 -0.06
N CYS A 168 17.44 2.09 0.64
CA CYS A 168 16.30 1.37 0.05
C CYS A 168 15.09 2.26 -0.29
N ILE A 169 15.21 3.57 -0.18
CA ILE A 169 14.14 4.54 -0.49
C ILE A 169 14.43 5.23 -1.82
N ASP A 170 13.43 5.23 -2.71
CA ASP A 170 13.50 5.91 -4.00
C ASP A 170 13.10 7.39 -3.90
N PHE A 171 12.10 7.71 -3.05
CA PHE A 171 11.57 9.07 -2.92
C PHE A 171 11.34 9.44 -1.45
N VAL A 172 11.81 10.62 -1.07
CA VAL A 172 11.60 11.20 0.28
C VAL A 172 10.74 12.43 0.13
N LEU A 173 9.49 12.39 0.60
CA LEU A 173 8.46 13.38 0.33
C LEU A 173 7.49 13.54 1.51
N PRO A 174 6.84 14.69 1.68
CA PRO A 174 5.70 14.84 2.59
C PRO A 174 4.49 14.02 2.10
N SER A 175 3.58 13.68 3.00
CA SER A 175 2.46 12.76 2.75
C SER A 175 1.57 13.18 1.57
N ASP A 176 1.29 14.48 1.41
CA ASP A 176 0.50 15.02 0.31
C ASP A 176 1.21 14.90 -1.06
N ALA A 177 2.54 15.05 -1.09
CA ALA A 177 3.32 14.85 -2.30
C ALA A 177 3.42 13.36 -2.68
N ILE A 178 3.47 12.46 -1.69
CA ILE A 178 3.35 11.01 -1.93
C ILE A 178 1.98 10.71 -2.57
N ALA A 179 0.89 11.26 -2.02
CA ALA A 179 -0.46 11.09 -2.58
C ALA A 179 -0.54 11.55 -4.05
N LYS A 180 0.00 12.73 -4.37
CA LYS A 180 0.08 13.26 -5.75
C LYS A 180 0.88 12.35 -6.67
N SER A 181 1.96 11.75 -6.18
CA SER A 181 2.78 10.80 -6.94
C SER A 181 2.02 9.51 -7.25
N LEU A 182 1.32 8.95 -6.25
CA LEU A 182 0.47 7.77 -6.43
C LEU A 182 -0.69 8.04 -7.39
N ALA A 183 -1.35 9.20 -7.29
CA ALA A 183 -2.41 9.59 -8.20
C ALA A 183 -1.93 9.65 -9.67
N LYS A 184 -0.72 10.17 -9.91
CA LYS A 184 -0.10 10.18 -11.24
C LYS A 184 0.19 8.77 -11.76
N ILE A 185 0.69 7.86 -10.91
CA ILE A 185 0.90 6.45 -11.26
C ILE A 185 -0.44 5.80 -11.66
N GLY A 186 -1.48 5.98 -10.85
CA GLY A 186 -2.83 5.46 -11.11
C GLY A 186 -3.43 5.97 -12.42
N ALA A 187 -3.29 7.25 -12.71
CA ALA A 187 -3.78 7.85 -13.96
C ALA A 187 -3.10 7.26 -15.21
N ARG A 188 -1.78 7.04 -15.17
CA ARG A 188 -1.03 6.38 -16.27
C ARG A 188 -1.51 4.96 -16.51
N VAL A 189 -1.81 4.21 -15.44
CA VAL A 189 -2.37 2.86 -15.53
C VAL A 189 -3.73 2.88 -16.23
N ALA A 190 -4.62 3.77 -15.81
CA ALA A 190 -5.96 3.88 -16.41
C ALA A 190 -5.88 4.20 -17.90
N GLN A 191 -5.01 5.13 -18.31
CA GLN A 191 -4.76 5.45 -19.72
C GLN A 191 -4.22 4.25 -20.51
N GLY A 192 -3.27 3.50 -19.95
CA GLY A 192 -2.73 2.29 -20.57
C GLY A 192 -3.77 1.20 -20.76
N CYS A 193 -4.63 0.99 -19.78
CA CYS A 193 -5.74 0.04 -19.88
C CYS A 193 -6.76 0.45 -20.95
N ALA A 194 -7.16 1.72 -21.00
CA ALA A 194 -8.08 2.24 -22.00
C ALA A 194 -7.53 2.10 -23.43
N ARG A 195 -6.24 2.40 -23.63
CA ARG A 195 -5.58 2.22 -24.94
C ARG A 195 -5.58 0.75 -25.37
N ARG A 196 -5.26 -0.19 -24.48
CA ARG A 196 -5.28 -1.64 -24.79
C ARG A 196 -6.68 -2.13 -25.12
N ALA A 197 -7.71 -1.65 -24.41
CA ALA A 197 -9.11 -2.00 -24.68
C ALA A 197 -9.54 -1.53 -26.09
N ARG A 198 -9.21 -0.29 -26.49
CA ARG A 198 -9.48 0.25 -27.84
C ARG A 198 -8.78 -0.57 -28.93
N MET A 199 -7.51 -0.94 -28.74
CA MET A 199 -6.77 -1.75 -29.70
C MET A 199 -7.37 -3.18 -29.87
N ARG A 200 -7.89 -3.77 -28.80
CA ARG A 200 -8.57 -5.07 -28.85
C ARG A 200 -9.90 -4.99 -29.59
N ALA A 201 -10.70 -3.95 -29.34
CA ALA A 201 -11.95 -3.70 -30.06
C ALA A 201 -11.72 -3.54 -31.57
N SER A 202 -10.79 -2.67 -31.95
CA SER A 202 -10.41 -2.45 -33.35
C SER A 202 -9.96 -3.73 -34.09
N ARG A 203 -9.19 -4.59 -33.40
CA ARG A 203 -8.75 -5.88 -33.97
C ARG A 203 -9.90 -6.87 -34.12
N LYS A 204 -10.91 -6.84 -33.24
CA LYS A 204 -12.10 -7.68 -33.34
C LYS A 204 -12.94 -7.26 -34.53
N ASP A 205 -13.16 -5.95 -34.69
CA ASP A 205 -13.94 -5.39 -35.79
C ASP A 205 -13.27 -5.66 -37.15
N ALA A 206 -11.94 -5.59 -37.24
CA ALA A 206 -11.18 -5.90 -38.45
C ALA A 206 -11.27 -7.39 -38.85
N ARG A 207 -11.41 -8.31 -37.86
CA ARG A 207 -11.61 -9.74 -38.16
C ARG A 207 -13.02 -10.05 -38.67
N VAL A 208 -14.05 -9.42 -38.09
CA VAL A 208 -15.44 -9.60 -38.51
C VAL A 208 -15.71 -9.04 -39.94
N ALA A 209 -14.90 -8.08 -40.40
CA ALA A 209 -15.03 -7.52 -41.75
C ALA A 209 -14.31 -8.33 -42.83
N GLN A 210 -13.62 -9.42 -42.50
CA GLN A 210 -12.91 -10.32 -43.43
C GLN A 210 -13.59 -11.67 -43.62
N ASP A 211 -14.63 -11.98 -42.83
CA ASP A 211 -15.55 -13.11 -42.99
C ASP A 211 -16.83 -12.65 -43.67
#